data_861df67866ca98146f28f7b81782a5a5
#
_entry.id   861df67866ca98146f28f7b81782a5a5
#
_cell.length_a   1.000
_cell.length_b   1.000
_cell.length_c   1.000
_cell.angle_alpha   90.00
_cell.angle_beta   90.00
_cell.angle_gamma   90.00
#
_symmetry.space_group_name_H-M   'P 1'
#
loop_
_entity.id
_entity.type
_entity.pdbx_description
1 polymer ?
#
loop_
_entity_poly.entity_id
_entity_poly.type
_entity_poly.pdbx_seq_one_letter_code
_entity_poly.pdbx_strand_id
1 'polypeptide(L)'
;MPAYMTFFPLGNADTTLLRLANDDLILLDYANMRGSDPTDKRIDLPKALRDELDDAGRDSFRVVAFTHLDDDHICGASEFFWFDYARIHQGPDRIKIDELWVPATAITEPDLEGDAWSIRQEARHRLKEGYGIKVFSRPERLAKYLAEWDLTIEQRQHCIVDAGELVPGFSKYDAGQCEFFVHSPFAWRTNTGLEDRNEGSIVVQMTAREGNSESYALLGADINHETLSQIVQTTRKHGNEHRLHWDVLKLFHHCSYKSLSSVKGEDITEPVEDVRWLFEELAREKEIIVSPSWPIPEKSTQEDLDAQPPHRQAANYYKKIIKDSNGQFKVTMETPTRSNPKPIKLKITAAGVAVVFTAAASVSSAAAAVPTRAG
;
A
#
# COMPACT_ATOMS: atom_id res chain seq x y z
N MET A 1 17.76 11.72 -6.53
CA MET A 1 16.53 12.42 -6.94
C MET A 1 15.55 12.39 -5.78
N PRO A 2 14.51 13.23 -5.71
CA PRO A 2 13.48 13.09 -4.69
C PRO A 2 12.73 11.78 -4.83
N ALA A 3 12.28 11.20 -3.71
CA ALA A 3 11.40 10.04 -3.74
C ALA A 3 9.95 10.45 -4.04
N TYR A 4 9.18 9.50 -4.58
CA TYR A 4 7.77 9.69 -4.90
C TYR A 4 6.91 8.55 -4.36
N MET A 5 5.65 8.86 -4.04
CA MET A 5 4.60 7.89 -3.77
C MET A 5 3.45 8.10 -4.76
N THR A 6 2.96 7.04 -5.37
CA THR A 6 1.85 7.08 -6.33
C THR A 6 0.75 6.13 -5.87
N PHE A 7 -0.47 6.65 -5.73
CA PHE A 7 -1.67 5.90 -5.38
C PHE A 7 -2.59 5.84 -6.60
N PHE A 8 -2.98 4.63 -7.01
CA PHE A 8 -3.72 4.44 -8.25
C PHE A 8 -5.24 4.44 -8.04
N PRO A 9 -6.03 4.99 -8.98
CA PRO A 9 -7.49 4.98 -8.90
C PRO A 9 -8.06 3.64 -9.37
N LEU A 10 -8.32 2.72 -8.43
CA LEU A 10 -8.72 1.34 -8.67
C LEU A 10 -10.09 0.97 -8.09
N GLY A 11 -10.81 1.94 -7.49
CA GLY A 11 -12.00 1.67 -6.68
C GLY A 11 -11.62 1.29 -5.26
N ASN A 12 -12.37 0.36 -4.65
CA ASN A 12 -11.95 -0.26 -3.38
C ASN A 12 -10.93 -1.35 -3.71
N ALA A 13 -9.71 -0.93 -3.97
CA ALA A 13 -8.59 -1.80 -4.26
C ALA A 13 -7.27 -1.05 -4.07
N ASP A 14 -6.24 -1.76 -3.72
CA ASP A 14 -4.97 -1.19 -3.33
C ASP A 14 -3.86 -1.48 -4.33
N THR A 15 -3.16 -0.43 -4.69
CA THR A 15 -1.84 -0.46 -5.30
C THR A 15 -1.15 0.85 -5.01
N THR A 16 -0.01 0.79 -4.34
CA THR A 16 0.82 1.95 -4.03
C THR A 16 2.23 1.73 -4.56
N LEU A 17 2.72 2.65 -5.39
CA LEU A 17 4.06 2.60 -5.95
C LEU A 17 4.95 3.63 -5.23
N LEU A 18 6.09 3.18 -4.74
CA LEU A 18 7.16 4.02 -4.20
C LEU A 18 8.32 4.02 -5.21
N ARG A 19 8.73 5.20 -5.65
CA ARG A 19 9.97 5.39 -6.41
C ARG A 19 10.99 6.06 -5.49
N LEU A 20 12.06 5.35 -5.17
CA LEU A 20 13.09 5.80 -4.27
C LEU A 20 14.04 6.81 -4.96
N ALA A 21 14.91 7.44 -4.18
CA ALA A 21 15.86 8.45 -4.68
C ALA A 21 16.87 7.91 -5.71
N ASN A 22 17.10 6.60 -5.71
CA ASN A 22 17.96 5.86 -6.65
C ASN A 22 17.19 5.18 -7.80
N ASP A 23 15.93 5.57 -8.02
CA ASP A 23 15.01 4.99 -9.01
C ASP A 23 14.65 3.52 -8.79
N ASP A 24 14.92 2.95 -7.62
CA ASP A 24 14.34 1.66 -7.26
C ASP A 24 12.83 1.80 -7.07
N LEU A 25 12.08 0.82 -7.59
CA LEU A 25 10.63 0.78 -7.51
C LEU A 25 10.17 -0.29 -6.51
N ILE A 26 9.34 0.12 -5.56
CA ILE A 26 8.71 -0.75 -4.57
C ILE A 26 7.20 -0.65 -4.77
N LEU A 27 6.55 -1.78 -4.96
CA LEU A 27 5.11 -1.87 -5.13
C LEU A 27 4.49 -2.53 -3.89
N LEU A 28 3.51 -1.86 -3.27
CA LEU A 28 2.67 -2.43 -2.23
C LEU A 28 1.31 -2.72 -2.85
N ASP A 29 0.97 -3.99 -2.87
CA ASP A 29 -0.21 -4.59 -3.49
C ASP A 29 -0.32 -4.37 -5.01
N TYR A 30 -1.07 -5.22 -5.67
CA TYR A 30 -1.36 -5.14 -7.08
C TYR A 30 -2.78 -5.65 -7.33
N ALA A 31 -3.71 -4.77 -7.62
CA ALA A 31 -5.08 -5.16 -7.90
C ALA A 31 -5.60 -4.56 -9.21
N ASN A 32 -5.49 -5.31 -10.28
CA ASN A 32 -6.02 -4.91 -11.59
C ASN A 32 -7.52 -5.17 -11.65
N MET A 33 -8.28 -4.29 -11.00
CA MET A 33 -9.74 -4.40 -10.89
C MET A 33 -10.51 -3.79 -12.07
N ARG A 34 -9.81 -3.25 -13.08
CA ARG A 34 -10.47 -2.64 -14.24
C ARG A 34 -11.18 -3.71 -15.07
N GLY A 35 -12.48 -3.48 -15.29
CA GLY A 35 -13.30 -4.30 -16.18
C GLY A 35 -13.12 -3.99 -17.66
N SER A 36 -13.77 -4.79 -18.50
CA SER A 36 -13.78 -4.59 -19.96
C SER A 36 -14.75 -3.49 -20.42
N ASP A 37 -15.55 -2.91 -19.52
CA ASP A 37 -16.50 -1.84 -19.83
C ASP A 37 -15.71 -0.57 -20.22
N PRO A 38 -15.94 0.00 -21.42
CA PRO A 38 -15.28 1.24 -21.85
C PRO A 38 -15.56 2.45 -20.94
N THR A 39 -16.62 2.41 -20.14
CA THR A 39 -16.98 3.47 -19.20
C THR A 39 -16.30 3.32 -17.83
N ASP A 40 -15.60 2.21 -17.60
CA ASP A 40 -14.84 1.99 -16.37
C ASP A 40 -13.72 3.01 -16.24
N LYS A 41 -13.79 3.82 -15.18
CA LYS A 41 -12.87 4.92 -14.92
C LYS A 41 -11.61 4.51 -14.19
N ARG A 42 -11.53 3.25 -13.73
CA ARG A 42 -10.33 2.71 -13.11
C ARG A 42 -9.19 2.72 -14.12
N ILE A 43 -7.99 2.99 -13.67
CA ILE A 43 -6.81 3.05 -14.53
C ILE A 43 -6.47 1.66 -15.10
N ASP A 44 -5.87 1.62 -16.28
CA ASP A 44 -5.15 0.45 -16.79
C ASP A 44 -3.86 0.29 -15.99
N LEU A 45 -3.94 -0.48 -14.90
CA LEU A 45 -2.83 -0.64 -13.95
C LEU A 45 -1.62 -1.31 -14.58
N PRO A 46 -1.75 -2.40 -15.36
CA PRO A 46 -0.61 -3.03 -16.04
C PRO A 46 0.17 -2.04 -16.90
N LYS A 47 -0.54 -1.24 -17.69
CA LYS A 47 0.08 -0.21 -18.53
C LYS A 47 0.76 0.88 -17.69
N ALA A 48 0.08 1.40 -16.68
CA ALA A 48 0.61 2.47 -15.84
C ALA A 48 1.89 2.06 -15.11
N LEU A 49 1.97 0.81 -14.64
CA LEU A 49 3.15 0.29 -13.96
C LEU A 49 4.31 0.04 -14.94
N ARG A 50 4.04 -0.40 -16.17
CA ARG A 50 5.08 -0.50 -17.20
C ARG A 50 5.64 0.87 -17.58
N ASP A 51 4.77 1.88 -17.73
CA ASP A 51 5.19 3.25 -18.01
C ASP A 51 6.10 3.79 -16.86
N GLU A 52 5.81 3.50 -15.58
CA GLU A 52 6.66 3.89 -14.44
C GLU A 52 7.99 3.12 -14.39
N LEU A 53 8.01 1.83 -14.80
CA LEU A 53 9.27 1.05 -14.96
C LEU A 53 10.15 1.64 -16.07
N ASP A 54 9.57 1.93 -17.23
CA ASP A 54 10.26 2.54 -18.36
C ASP A 54 10.84 3.91 -17.99
N ASP A 55 10.06 4.75 -17.32
CA ASP A 55 10.49 6.07 -16.83
C ASP A 55 11.63 5.98 -15.79
N ALA A 56 11.67 4.90 -15.01
CA ALA A 56 12.74 4.64 -14.05
C ALA A 56 13.96 3.96 -14.69
N GLY A 57 13.85 3.48 -15.94
CA GLY A 57 14.87 2.66 -16.61
C GLY A 57 15.09 1.31 -15.93
N ARG A 58 13.99 0.69 -15.45
CA ARG A 58 13.97 -0.58 -14.74
C ARG A 58 13.15 -1.62 -15.51
N ASP A 59 13.54 -2.89 -15.42
CA ASP A 59 12.84 -4.05 -15.98
C ASP A 59 12.21 -4.95 -14.91
N SER A 60 12.42 -4.61 -13.63
CA SER A 60 11.90 -5.32 -12.46
C SER A 60 11.47 -4.35 -11.36
N PHE A 61 10.60 -4.81 -10.47
CA PHE A 61 10.41 -4.16 -9.18
C PHE A 61 11.45 -4.70 -8.19
N ARG A 62 12.14 -3.77 -7.49
CA ARG A 62 13.02 -4.13 -6.38
C ARG A 62 12.27 -4.89 -5.28
N VAL A 63 11.05 -4.48 -5.01
CA VAL A 63 10.13 -5.17 -4.09
C VAL A 63 8.73 -5.16 -4.66
N VAL A 64 8.03 -6.29 -4.51
CA VAL A 64 6.58 -6.35 -4.53
C VAL A 64 6.12 -6.91 -3.18
N ALA A 65 5.35 -6.13 -2.45
CA ALA A 65 4.76 -6.50 -1.18
C ALA A 65 3.28 -6.83 -1.39
N PHE A 66 2.85 -8.04 -1.07
CA PHE A 66 1.43 -8.34 -0.92
C PHE A 66 1.10 -8.26 0.57
N THR A 67 0.35 -7.23 0.95
CA THR A 67 0.05 -6.94 2.36
C THR A 67 -0.83 -8.00 2.99
N HIS A 68 -1.75 -8.56 2.23
CA HIS A 68 -2.53 -9.77 2.47
C HIS A 68 -3.02 -10.34 1.12
N LEU A 69 -3.84 -11.39 1.12
CA LEU A 69 -4.16 -12.12 -0.12
C LEU A 69 -5.66 -12.05 -0.49
N ASP A 70 -6.34 -10.95 -0.20
CA ASP A 70 -7.69 -10.71 -0.71
C ASP A 70 -7.65 -10.09 -2.12
N ASP A 71 -8.67 -10.35 -2.94
CA ASP A 71 -8.69 -10.03 -4.36
C ASP A 71 -8.45 -8.56 -4.67
N ASP A 72 -8.92 -7.66 -3.83
CA ASP A 72 -8.73 -6.21 -3.97
C ASP A 72 -7.30 -5.74 -3.66
N HIS A 73 -6.39 -6.68 -3.33
CA HIS A 73 -4.95 -6.46 -3.14
C HIS A 73 -4.07 -7.27 -4.08
N ILE A 74 -4.63 -8.31 -4.76
CA ILE A 74 -3.81 -9.24 -5.55
C ILE A 74 -4.35 -9.54 -6.96
N CYS A 75 -5.54 -9.07 -7.31
CA CYS A 75 -6.23 -9.43 -8.56
C CYS A 75 -5.34 -9.21 -9.80
N GLY A 76 -5.14 -10.26 -10.61
CA GLY A 76 -4.34 -10.24 -11.82
C GLY A 76 -2.82 -10.34 -11.61
N ALA A 77 -2.36 -10.54 -10.37
CA ALA A 77 -0.94 -10.63 -10.05
C ALA A 77 -0.26 -11.80 -10.78
N SER A 78 -0.90 -12.96 -10.84
CA SER A 78 -0.36 -14.15 -11.51
C SER A 78 -0.30 -14.03 -13.04
N GLU A 79 -0.96 -13.02 -13.63
CA GLU A 79 -0.86 -12.69 -15.05
C GLU A 79 0.23 -11.65 -15.33
N PHE A 80 0.44 -10.71 -14.41
CA PHE A 80 1.36 -9.59 -14.59
C PHE A 80 2.80 -9.90 -14.19
N PHE A 81 3.00 -10.63 -13.07
CA PHE A 81 4.35 -10.91 -12.58
C PHE A 81 4.93 -12.21 -13.10
N TRP A 82 6.27 -12.23 -13.21
CA TRP A 82 7.05 -13.42 -13.37
C TRP A 82 7.20 -14.15 -12.05
N PHE A 83 6.76 -15.42 -12.00
CA PHE A 83 6.95 -16.27 -10.83
C PHE A 83 7.87 -17.43 -11.18
N ASP A 84 8.87 -17.66 -10.32
CA ASP A 84 9.93 -18.66 -10.55
C ASP A 84 9.46 -20.09 -10.32
N TYR A 85 8.42 -20.28 -9.50
CA TYR A 85 7.95 -21.63 -9.13
C TYR A 85 7.37 -22.44 -10.30
N ALA A 86 6.87 -21.80 -11.36
CA ALA A 86 6.24 -22.52 -12.46
C ALA A 86 6.38 -21.80 -13.80
N ARG A 87 6.75 -22.60 -14.85
CA ARG A 87 6.96 -22.08 -16.22
C ARG A 87 5.75 -21.39 -16.83
N ILE A 88 4.53 -21.72 -16.42
CA ILE A 88 3.31 -21.07 -16.90
C ILE A 88 3.27 -19.57 -16.55
N HIS A 89 3.98 -19.18 -15.49
CA HIS A 89 4.10 -17.79 -15.05
C HIS A 89 5.41 -17.13 -15.54
N GLN A 90 6.05 -17.69 -16.58
CA GLN A 90 7.29 -17.19 -17.14
C GLN A 90 7.09 -16.85 -18.61
N GLY A 91 7.34 -15.61 -18.99
CA GLY A 91 7.17 -15.12 -20.35
C GLY A 91 7.74 -13.71 -20.52
N PRO A 92 8.01 -13.27 -21.75
CA PRO A 92 8.67 -11.99 -22.01
C PRO A 92 7.86 -10.76 -21.57
N ASP A 93 6.53 -10.92 -21.48
CA ASP A 93 5.63 -9.83 -21.10
C ASP A 93 5.40 -9.74 -19.58
N ARG A 94 6.04 -10.59 -18.79
CA ARG A 94 5.88 -10.64 -17.33
C ARG A 94 7.00 -9.86 -16.65
N ILE A 95 6.62 -9.10 -15.64
CA ILE A 95 7.54 -8.24 -14.89
C ILE A 95 8.16 -9.02 -13.74
N LYS A 96 9.48 -8.96 -13.61
CA LYS A 96 10.23 -9.63 -12.56
C LYS A 96 10.10 -8.91 -11.22
N ILE A 97 10.25 -9.70 -10.16
CA ILE A 97 10.26 -9.26 -8.76
C ILE A 97 11.62 -9.65 -8.17
N ASP A 98 12.43 -8.68 -7.76
CA ASP A 98 13.72 -8.99 -7.15
C ASP A 98 13.53 -9.55 -5.73
N GLU A 99 12.69 -8.91 -4.92
CA GLU A 99 12.33 -9.38 -3.57
C GLU A 99 10.81 -9.34 -3.35
N LEU A 100 10.23 -10.46 -2.98
CA LEU A 100 8.81 -10.60 -2.63
C LEU A 100 8.61 -10.41 -1.13
N TRP A 101 7.68 -9.54 -0.72
CA TRP A 101 7.29 -9.38 0.67
C TRP A 101 5.89 -9.94 0.90
N VAL A 102 5.74 -10.82 1.87
CA VAL A 102 4.44 -11.42 2.21
C VAL A 102 4.29 -11.61 3.72
N PRO A 103 3.08 -11.56 4.27
CA PRO A 103 2.85 -12.00 5.63
C PRO A 103 3.03 -13.52 5.75
N ALA A 104 3.36 -14.03 6.93
CA ALA A 104 3.52 -15.46 7.16
C ALA A 104 2.23 -16.26 6.86
N THR A 105 1.07 -15.62 6.94
CA THR A 105 -0.23 -16.19 6.55
C THR A 105 -0.27 -16.59 5.09
N ALA A 106 0.36 -15.83 4.20
CA ALA A 106 0.49 -16.18 2.78
C ALA A 106 1.21 -17.53 2.55
N ILE A 107 2.09 -17.94 3.47
CA ILE A 107 2.78 -19.24 3.45
C ILE A 107 1.90 -20.35 4.02
N THR A 108 1.20 -20.06 5.13
CA THR A 108 0.64 -21.08 6.03
C THR A 108 -0.87 -21.27 5.90
N GLU A 109 -1.57 -20.35 5.26
CA GLU A 109 -3.03 -20.42 5.08
C GLU A 109 -3.40 -21.60 4.17
N PRO A 110 -4.38 -22.42 4.53
CA PRO A 110 -4.90 -23.49 3.67
C PRO A 110 -5.82 -22.92 2.58
N ASP A 111 -6.17 -23.75 1.61
CA ASP A 111 -7.29 -23.60 0.68
C ASP A 111 -7.35 -22.25 -0.11
N LEU A 112 -6.17 -21.70 -0.46
CA LEU A 112 -6.08 -20.54 -1.34
C LEU A 112 -6.28 -20.95 -2.81
N GLU A 113 -6.96 -20.11 -3.58
CA GLU A 113 -7.26 -20.29 -5.01
C GLU A 113 -6.74 -19.11 -5.85
N GLY A 114 -6.76 -19.23 -7.17
CA GLY A 114 -6.45 -18.14 -8.11
C GLY A 114 -5.09 -17.48 -7.89
N ASP A 115 -5.09 -16.15 -7.86
CA ASP A 115 -3.89 -15.34 -7.64
C ASP A 115 -3.27 -15.58 -6.26
N ALA A 116 -4.10 -15.73 -5.21
CA ALA A 116 -3.64 -16.03 -3.86
C ALA A 116 -2.87 -17.35 -3.79
N TRP A 117 -3.35 -18.38 -4.49
CA TRP A 117 -2.64 -19.66 -4.59
C TRP A 117 -1.31 -19.48 -5.31
N SER A 118 -1.28 -18.75 -6.42
CA SER A 118 -0.07 -18.51 -7.21
C SER A 118 0.99 -17.75 -6.42
N ILE A 119 0.60 -16.70 -5.71
CA ILE A 119 1.49 -15.93 -4.82
C ILE A 119 2.02 -16.82 -3.70
N ARG A 120 1.17 -17.65 -3.07
CA ARG A 120 1.61 -18.62 -2.06
C ARG A 120 2.66 -19.57 -2.61
N GLN A 121 2.48 -20.12 -3.81
CA GLN A 121 3.45 -21.04 -4.41
C GLN A 121 4.79 -20.36 -4.65
N GLU A 122 4.77 -19.13 -5.15
CA GLU A 122 6.00 -18.33 -5.36
C GLU A 122 6.70 -18.02 -4.02
N ALA A 123 5.94 -17.60 -3.02
CA ALA A 123 6.46 -17.31 -1.69
C ALA A 123 7.09 -18.57 -1.04
N ARG A 124 6.42 -19.71 -1.14
CA ARG A 124 6.92 -21.01 -0.68
C ARG A 124 8.19 -21.45 -1.40
N HIS A 125 8.23 -21.28 -2.74
CA HIS A 125 9.40 -21.57 -3.54
C HIS A 125 10.60 -20.74 -3.08
N ARG A 126 10.45 -19.40 -3.03
CA ARG A 126 11.53 -18.50 -2.62
C ARG A 126 11.98 -18.74 -1.18
N LEU A 127 11.06 -18.98 -0.26
CA LEU A 127 11.40 -19.29 1.13
C LEU A 127 12.16 -20.60 1.25
N LYS A 128 11.78 -21.63 0.47
CA LYS A 128 12.50 -22.91 0.42
C LYS A 128 13.92 -22.73 -0.12
N GLU A 129 14.09 -21.97 -1.20
CA GLU A 129 15.40 -21.67 -1.77
C GLU A 129 16.22 -20.71 -0.89
N GLY A 130 15.56 -19.88 -0.06
CA GLY A 130 16.20 -18.95 0.88
C GLY A 130 16.70 -17.66 0.25
N TYR A 131 16.07 -17.17 -0.83
CA TYR A 131 16.43 -15.90 -1.45
C TYR A 131 15.21 -15.17 -2.03
N GLY A 132 15.37 -13.86 -2.23
CA GLY A 132 14.38 -13.01 -2.92
C GLY A 132 13.03 -12.92 -2.23
N ILE A 133 12.98 -13.08 -0.89
CA ILE A 133 11.75 -13.00 -0.10
C ILE A 133 11.99 -12.43 1.29
N LYS A 134 11.01 -11.67 1.78
CA LYS A 134 10.83 -11.38 3.21
C LYS A 134 9.45 -11.86 3.65
N VAL A 135 9.43 -12.66 4.70
CA VAL A 135 8.22 -13.16 5.36
C VAL A 135 8.04 -12.38 6.65
N PHE A 136 6.89 -11.71 6.77
CA PHE A 136 6.60 -10.87 7.91
C PHE A 136 5.91 -11.67 9.00
N SER A 137 6.63 -11.72 10.10
CA SER A 137 6.57 -12.46 11.35
C SER A 137 6.87 -13.97 11.23
N ARG A 138 7.07 -14.59 12.39
CA ARG A 138 7.43 -16.01 12.56
C ARG A 138 6.49 -16.74 13.51
N PRO A 139 5.22 -16.96 13.13
CA PRO A 139 4.30 -17.76 13.91
C PRO A 139 4.76 -19.22 13.98
N GLU A 140 4.27 -19.95 14.97
CA GLU A 140 4.56 -21.40 15.10
C GLU A 140 4.16 -22.20 13.85
N ARG A 141 3.12 -21.78 13.15
CA ARG A 141 2.70 -22.40 11.88
C ARG A 141 3.76 -22.32 10.81
N LEU A 142 4.54 -21.21 10.75
CA LEU A 142 5.66 -21.07 9.81
C LEU A 142 6.78 -22.07 10.16
N ALA A 143 7.10 -22.24 11.43
CA ALA A 143 8.09 -23.23 11.86
C ALA A 143 7.66 -24.66 11.52
N LYS A 144 6.37 -24.99 11.73
CA LYS A 144 5.81 -26.30 11.34
C LYS A 144 5.91 -26.53 9.83
N TYR A 145 5.56 -25.50 9.02
CA TYR A 145 5.66 -25.57 7.57
C TYR A 145 7.11 -25.80 7.10
N LEU A 146 8.08 -25.07 7.67
CA LEU A 146 9.50 -25.26 7.33
C LEU A 146 9.99 -26.66 7.67
N ALA A 147 9.55 -27.22 8.80
CA ALA A 147 9.90 -28.58 9.22
C ALA A 147 9.43 -29.65 8.22
N GLU A 148 8.35 -29.44 7.48
CA GLU A 148 7.92 -30.35 6.40
C GLU A 148 8.95 -30.45 5.26
N TRP A 149 9.87 -29.50 5.17
CA TRP A 149 10.96 -29.42 4.18
C TRP A 149 12.34 -29.63 4.79
N ASP A 150 12.41 -30.19 6.00
CA ASP A 150 13.67 -30.34 6.75
C ASP A 150 14.42 -29.00 6.97
N LEU A 151 13.68 -27.91 7.08
CA LEU A 151 14.19 -26.55 7.30
C LEU A 151 13.78 -26.03 8.69
N THR A 152 14.56 -25.08 9.22
CA THR A 152 14.27 -24.40 10.48
C THR A 152 14.15 -22.89 10.30
N ILE A 153 13.56 -22.23 11.31
CA ILE A 153 13.49 -20.76 11.37
C ILE A 153 14.90 -20.15 11.31
N GLU A 154 15.86 -20.73 12.03
CA GLU A 154 17.25 -20.23 12.08
C GLU A 154 17.93 -20.28 10.72
N GLN A 155 17.68 -21.34 9.94
CA GLN A 155 18.21 -21.45 8.57
C GLN A 155 17.59 -20.43 7.59
N ARG A 156 16.41 -19.89 7.91
CA ARG A 156 15.66 -18.92 7.10
C ARG A 156 15.50 -17.56 7.78
N GLN A 157 16.22 -17.32 8.89
CA GLN A 157 16.12 -16.08 9.65
C GLN A 157 16.36 -14.84 8.79
N HIS A 158 17.26 -14.90 7.82
CA HIS A 158 17.54 -13.79 6.89
C HIS A 158 16.37 -13.46 5.94
N CYS A 159 15.39 -14.37 5.80
CA CYS A 159 14.15 -14.18 5.07
C CYS A 159 13.00 -13.68 5.94
N ILE A 160 13.17 -13.54 7.25
CA ILE A 160 12.10 -13.24 8.19
C ILE A 160 12.32 -11.88 8.81
N VAL A 161 11.26 -11.09 8.94
CA VAL A 161 11.26 -9.78 9.61
C VAL A 161 10.09 -9.73 10.58
N ASP A 162 10.37 -9.47 11.85
CA ASP A 162 9.34 -9.37 12.88
C ASP A 162 8.80 -7.92 13.03
N ALA A 163 7.61 -7.80 13.57
CA ALA A 163 7.10 -6.51 14.03
C ALA A 163 8.06 -5.91 15.08
N GLY A 164 8.34 -4.61 14.95
CA GLY A 164 9.31 -3.89 15.78
C GLY A 164 10.70 -3.81 15.16
N GLU A 165 10.94 -4.39 13.99
CA GLU A 165 12.23 -4.37 13.29
C GLU A 165 12.20 -3.48 12.05
N LEU A 166 13.38 -3.03 11.61
CA LEU A 166 13.59 -2.43 10.30
C LEU A 166 13.78 -3.52 9.25
N VAL A 167 13.21 -3.34 8.07
CA VAL A 167 13.41 -4.27 6.96
C VAL A 167 14.86 -4.19 6.48
N PRO A 168 15.62 -5.29 6.48
CA PRO A 168 17.00 -5.30 6.03
C PRO A 168 17.13 -4.92 4.55
N GLY A 169 18.24 -4.26 4.20
CA GLY A 169 18.53 -3.82 2.81
C GLY A 169 17.95 -2.46 2.46
N PHE A 170 17.33 -1.78 3.43
CA PHE A 170 16.85 -0.40 3.31
C PHE A 170 17.36 0.45 4.48
N SER A 171 17.90 1.61 4.15
CA SER A 171 18.34 2.60 5.13
C SER A 171 18.10 3.99 4.58
N LYS A 172 17.58 4.88 5.40
CA LYS A 172 17.44 6.32 5.06
C LYS A 172 18.78 7.03 4.82
N TYR A 173 19.90 6.34 5.05
CA TYR A 173 21.26 6.83 4.83
C TYR A 173 21.95 6.21 3.61
N ASP A 174 21.30 5.26 2.91
CA ASP A 174 21.80 4.69 1.67
C ASP A 174 21.35 5.48 0.42
N ALA A 175 21.65 4.97 -0.78
CA ALA A 175 21.32 5.64 -2.04
C ALA A 175 19.79 5.76 -2.28
N GLY A 176 18.99 4.87 -1.70
CA GLY A 176 17.52 4.90 -1.77
C GLY A 176 16.90 5.93 -0.82
N GLN A 177 17.64 6.35 0.22
CA GLN A 177 17.23 7.33 1.23
C GLN A 177 15.90 6.97 1.90
N CYS A 178 15.65 5.67 2.12
CA CYS A 178 14.39 5.17 2.64
C CYS A 178 14.62 3.97 3.55
N GLU A 179 13.87 3.88 4.64
CA GLU A 179 13.79 2.71 5.52
C GLU A 179 12.33 2.36 5.83
N PHE A 180 12.09 1.09 6.18
CA PHE A 180 10.76 0.59 6.52
C PHE A 180 10.80 -0.04 7.91
N PHE A 181 9.97 0.46 8.82
CA PHE A 181 9.76 -0.11 10.15
C PHE A 181 8.46 -0.92 10.16
N VAL A 182 8.51 -2.16 10.63
CA VAL A 182 7.38 -3.10 10.59
C VAL A 182 6.54 -2.95 11.85
N HIS A 183 5.24 -2.64 11.70
CA HIS A 183 4.28 -2.57 12.79
C HIS A 183 3.45 -3.85 12.94
N SER A 184 3.15 -4.52 11.85
CA SER A 184 2.30 -5.72 11.77
C SER A 184 2.79 -6.60 10.62
N PRO A 185 2.54 -7.94 10.64
CA PRO A 185 1.71 -8.69 11.59
C PRO A 185 2.46 -9.12 12.86
N PHE A 186 1.70 -9.35 13.93
CA PHE A 186 2.24 -9.93 15.16
C PHE A 186 2.20 -11.46 15.13
N ALA A 187 3.31 -12.12 15.43
CA ALA A 187 3.42 -13.59 15.40
C ALA A 187 2.39 -14.30 16.28
N TRP A 188 2.08 -13.77 17.46
CA TRP A 188 1.14 -14.38 18.39
C TRP A 188 -0.31 -14.37 17.90
N ARG A 189 -0.74 -13.34 17.13
CA ARG A 189 -2.08 -13.32 16.53
C ARG A 189 -2.23 -14.42 15.49
N THR A 190 -1.23 -14.60 14.66
CA THR A 190 -1.26 -15.62 13.61
C THR A 190 -1.17 -17.06 14.14
N ASN A 191 -0.77 -17.25 15.40
CA ASN A 191 -0.74 -18.56 16.05
C ASN A 191 -2.15 -19.07 16.45
N THR A 192 -3.04 -18.17 16.88
CA THR A 192 -4.39 -18.54 17.36
C THR A 192 -5.36 -18.87 16.23
N GLY A 193 -4.97 -18.65 14.98
CA GLY A 193 -5.83 -18.69 13.82
C GLY A 193 -6.49 -17.32 13.62
N LEU A 194 -6.36 -16.75 12.43
CA LEU A 194 -7.03 -15.51 12.11
C LEU A 194 -8.51 -15.81 11.87
N GLU A 195 -9.38 -15.04 12.49
CA GLU A 195 -10.79 -15.01 12.11
C GLU A 195 -10.97 -14.25 10.79
N ASP A 196 -10.06 -13.30 10.52
CA ASP A 196 -10.01 -12.49 9.31
C ASP A 196 -8.53 -12.36 8.83
N ARG A 197 -8.28 -12.54 7.52
CA ARG A 197 -6.95 -12.35 6.88
C ARG A 197 -6.39 -10.96 7.11
N ASN A 198 -7.26 -9.98 7.15
CA ASN A 198 -6.94 -8.57 7.37
C ASN A 198 -6.13 -8.34 8.64
N GLU A 199 -6.36 -9.13 9.69
CA GLU A 199 -5.62 -9.02 10.97
C GLU A 199 -4.14 -9.41 10.85
N GLY A 200 -3.79 -10.20 9.84
CA GLY A 200 -2.42 -10.63 9.53
C GLY A 200 -1.70 -9.75 8.52
N SER A 201 -2.28 -8.62 8.14
CA SER A 201 -1.75 -7.74 7.10
C SER A 201 -0.47 -7.03 7.50
N ILE A 202 0.36 -6.75 6.49
CA ILE A 202 1.58 -5.96 6.66
C ILE A 202 1.20 -4.48 6.85
N VAL A 203 1.74 -3.89 7.91
CA VAL A 203 1.71 -2.44 8.16
C VAL A 203 3.11 -1.95 8.41
N VAL A 204 3.55 -0.95 7.67
CA VAL A 204 4.88 -0.38 7.80
C VAL A 204 4.83 1.16 7.91
N GLN A 205 5.76 1.71 8.69
CA GLN A 205 6.14 3.11 8.54
C GLN A 205 7.32 3.20 7.59
N MET A 206 7.13 3.90 6.47
CA MET A 206 8.22 4.32 5.61
C MET A 206 8.80 5.63 6.14
N THR A 207 10.11 5.70 6.36
CA THR A 207 10.84 6.95 6.58
C THR A 207 11.68 7.26 5.35
N ALA A 208 11.39 8.36 4.67
CA ALA A 208 12.20 8.85 3.57
C ALA A 208 12.99 10.11 3.99
N ARG A 209 14.23 10.21 3.53
CA ARG A 209 15.11 11.32 3.86
C ARG A 209 15.48 12.11 2.61
N GLU A 210 15.34 13.43 2.68
CA GLU A 210 15.83 14.34 1.65
C GLU A 210 16.68 15.43 2.34
N GLY A 211 17.99 15.41 2.09
CA GLY A 211 18.93 16.25 2.82
C GLY A 211 18.95 15.92 4.32
N ASN A 212 18.58 16.89 5.16
CA ASN A 212 18.48 16.72 6.62
C ASN A 212 17.03 16.54 7.11
N SER A 213 16.06 16.53 6.21
CA SER A 213 14.64 16.39 6.54
C SER A 213 14.19 14.95 6.38
N GLU A 214 13.32 14.51 7.27
CA GLU A 214 12.66 13.21 7.20
C GLU A 214 11.16 13.39 7.03
N SER A 215 10.59 12.59 6.15
CA SER A 215 9.15 12.47 5.94
C SER A 215 8.71 11.03 6.22
N TYR A 216 7.53 10.90 6.82
CA TYR A 216 7.01 9.63 7.29
C TYR A 216 5.72 9.29 6.58
N ALA A 217 5.59 8.07 6.09
CA ALA A 217 4.34 7.55 5.55
C ALA A 217 3.92 6.31 6.34
N LEU A 218 2.70 6.33 6.87
CA LEU A 218 2.09 5.15 7.47
C LEU A 218 1.30 4.44 6.37
N LEU A 219 1.81 3.28 5.96
CA LEU A 219 1.30 2.47 4.87
C LEU A 219 0.76 1.16 5.44
N GLY A 220 -0.52 0.98 5.32
CA GLY A 220 -1.19 -0.19 5.83
C GLY A 220 -2.17 -0.77 4.83
N ALA A 221 -2.72 -1.90 5.21
CA ALA A 221 -3.73 -2.65 4.50
C ALA A 221 -5.07 -2.61 5.24
N ASP A 222 -5.84 -3.65 5.15
CA ASP A 222 -7.22 -3.71 5.61
C ASP A 222 -7.35 -4.12 7.09
N ILE A 223 -6.63 -3.43 7.96
CA ILE A 223 -6.68 -3.70 9.40
C ILE A 223 -7.81 -2.93 10.10
N ASN A 224 -8.34 -3.54 11.15
CA ASN A 224 -9.39 -2.96 11.99
C ASN A 224 -8.81 -2.14 13.16
N HIS A 225 -9.69 -1.46 13.90
CA HIS A 225 -9.34 -0.63 15.06
C HIS A 225 -8.66 -1.42 16.19
N GLU A 226 -8.96 -2.72 16.34
CA GLU A 226 -8.35 -3.57 17.37
C GLU A 226 -6.88 -3.84 17.05
N THR A 227 -6.56 -4.12 15.78
CA THR A 227 -5.19 -4.27 15.31
C THR A 227 -4.41 -2.95 15.40
N LEU A 228 -5.04 -1.83 15.02
CA LEU A 228 -4.44 -0.50 15.19
C LEU A 228 -4.15 -0.17 16.64
N SER A 229 -5.10 -0.44 17.55
CA SER A 229 -4.91 -0.24 18.99
C SER A 229 -3.74 -1.06 19.53
N GLN A 230 -3.59 -2.30 19.07
CA GLN A 230 -2.46 -3.13 19.48
C GLN A 230 -1.12 -2.63 18.94
N ILE A 231 -1.09 -2.12 17.70
CA ILE A 231 0.11 -1.45 17.14
C ILE A 231 0.49 -0.28 18.04
N VAL A 232 -0.47 0.58 18.39
CA VAL A 232 -0.24 1.74 19.27
C VAL A 232 0.28 1.30 20.64
N GLN A 233 -0.43 0.39 21.30
CA GLN A 233 -0.07 -0.09 22.65
C GLN A 233 1.31 -0.75 22.67
N THR A 234 1.61 -1.60 21.67
CA THR A 234 2.91 -2.26 21.56
C THR A 234 4.01 -1.25 21.32
N THR A 235 3.80 -0.30 20.42
CA THR A 235 4.78 0.74 20.09
C THR A 235 5.08 1.62 21.30
N ARG A 236 4.05 2.06 22.04
CA ARG A 236 4.20 2.82 23.29
C ARG A 236 4.93 2.03 24.38
N LYS A 237 4.57 0.75 24.55
CA LYS A 237 5.24 -0.13 25.53
C LYS A 237 6.76 -0.25 25.29
N HIS A 238 7.19 -0.15 24.04
CA HIS A 238 8.60 -0.22 23.66
C HIS A 238 9.28 1.15 23.50
N GLY A 239 8.59 2.26 23.76
CA GLY A 239 9.13 3.62 23.63
C GLY A 239 9.48 4.02 22.20
N ASN A 240 8.73 3.49 21.24
CA ASN A 240 8.95 3.68 19.79
C ASN A 240 7.90 4.59 19.15
N GLU A 241 7.26 5.51 19.90
CA GLU A 241 6.17 6.37 19.42
C GLU A 241 6.56 7.17 18.16
N HIS A 242 7.84 7.52 18.03
CA HIS A 242 8.36 8.20 16.84
C HIS A 242 8.17 7.38 15.55
N ARG A 243 7.99 6.06 15.64
CA ARG A 243 7.70 5.16 14.51
C ARG A 243 6.22 5.20 14.09
N LEU A 244 5.38 5.93 14.81
CA LEU A 244 3.97 6.15 14.44
C LEU A 244 3.70 7.57 13.92
N HIS A 245 4.72 8.45 13.85
CA HIS A 245 4.57 9.75 13.20
C HIS A 245 4.28 9.58 11.71
N TRP A 246 3.45 10.47 11.14
CA TRP A 246 3.11 10.44 9.72
C TRP A 246 2.88 11.84 9.15
N ASP A 247 3.43 12.07 7.95
CA ASP A 247 3.12 13.16 7.02
C ASP A 247 2.12 12.68 5.96
N VAL A 248 2.17 11.37 5.64
CA VAL A 248 1.25 10.72 4.72
C VAL A 248 0.60 9.53 5.40
N LEU A 249 -0.71 9.48 5.38
CA LEU A 249 -1.50 8.34 5.82
C LEU A 249 -2.24 7.75 4.61
N LYS A 250 -1.89 6.51 4.21
CA LYS A 250 -2.76 5.70 3.38
C LYS A 250 -3.83 5.09 4.27
N LEU A 251 -5.09 5.41 4.02
CA LEU A 251 -6.18 4.94 4.86
C LEU A 251 -6.29 3.42 4.81
N PHE A 252 -6.54 2.86 5.97
CA PHE A 252 -6.79 1.45 6.16
C PHE A 252 -8.17 1.07 5.65
N HIS A 253 -8.27 -0.12 5.05
CA HIS A 253 -9.52 -0.75 4.64
C HIS A 253 -10.43 0.22 3.87
N HIS A 254 -9.87 0.87 2.84
CA HIS A 254 -10.58 1.76 1.89
C HIS A 254 -11.48 2.82 2.54
N CYS A 255 -11.02 3.45 3.66
CA CYS A 255 -11.80 4.39 4.46
C CYS A 255 -12.98 3.73 5.20
N SER A 256 -12.77 2.52 5.74
CA SER A 256 -13.76 1.83 6.57
C SER A 256 -13.86 2.43 7.97
N TYR A 257 -15.09 2.52 8.51
CA TYR A 257 -15.29 2.87 9.91
C TYR A 257 -14.68 1.81 10.86
N LYS A 258 -14.58 0.56 10.41
CA LYS A 258 -14.00 -0.54 11.20
C LYS A 258 -12.55 -0.30 11.58
N SER A 259 -11.82 0.50 10.82
CA SER A 259 -10.45 0.92 11.18
C SER A 259 -10.42 2.01 12.28
N LEU A 260 -11.55 2.61 12.61
CA LEU A 260 -11.68 3.63 13.65
C LEU A 260 -12.34 3.08 14.91
N SER A 261 -13.42 2.29 14.75
CA SER A 261 -14.28 1.85 15.84
C SER A 261 -15.14 0.66 15.43
N SER A 262 -15.71 -0.03 16.39
CA SER A 262 -16.77 -1.04 16.16
C SER A 262 -18.12 -0.39 15.80
N VAL A 263 -18.29 0.91 16.01
CA VAL A 263 -19.53 1.64 15.77
C VAL A 263 -19.37 2.64 14.64
N LYS A 264 -20.16 2.49 13.57
CA LYS A 264 -20.14 3.36 12.38
C LYS A 264 -20.41 4.83 12.72
N GLY A 265 -21.30 5.09 13.65
CA GLY A 265 -21.83 6.43 13.94
C GLY A 265 -22.89 6.88 12.92
N GLU A 266 -23.57 7.97 13.19
CA GLU A 266 -24.60 8.52 12.29
C GLU A 266 -23.99 9.46 11.24
N ASP A 267 -23.27 10.49 11.66
CA ASP A 267 -22.64 11.48 10.79
C ASP A 267 -21.12 11.40 10.80
N ILE A 268 -20.53 10.94 11.88
CA ILE A 268 -19.09 10.81 12.08
C ILE A 268 -18.82 9.56 12.91
N THR A 269 -17.75 8.84 12.57
CA THR A 269 -17.25 7.73 13.39
C THR A 269 -16.33 8.29 14.47
N GLU A 270 -16.67 8.02 15.73
CA GLU A 270 -15.78 8.34 16.84
C GLU A 270 -14.78 7.20 17.02
N PRO A 271 -13.48 7.45 16.87
CA PRO A 271 -12.47 6.40 17.00
C PRO A 271 -12.29 5.96 18.46
N VAL A 272 -11.81 4.74 18.65
CA VAL A 272 -11.34 4.28 19.95
C VAL A 272 -10.10 5.08 20.38
N GLU A 273 -9.80 5.13 21.68
CA GLU A 273 -8.79 6.04 22.26
C GLU A 273 -7.41 5.91 21.62
N ASP A 274 -6.87 4.69 21.46
CA ASP A 274 -5.55 4.46 20.87
C ASP A 274 -5.50 4.92 19.40
N VAL A 275 -6.57 4.67 18.63
CA VAL A 275 -6.67 5.07 17.23
C VAL A 275 -6.81 6.58 17.10
N ARG A 276 -7.56 7.22 18.03
CA ARG A 276 -7.64 8.68 18.10
C ARG A 276 -6.28 9.29 18.35
N TRP A 277 -5.55 8.78 19.34
CA TRP A 277 -4.20 9.24 19.65
C TRP A 277 -3.25 9.13 18.45
N LEU A 278 -3.29 8.00 17.70
CA LEU A 278 -2.49 7.80 16.49
C LEU A 278 -2.76 8.89 15.44
N PHE A 279 -4.02 9.23 15.21
CA PHE A 279 -4.37 10.12 14.11
C PHE A 279 -4.37 11.60 14.50
N GLU A 280 -4.63 11.94 15.76
CA GLU A 280 -4.70 13.33 16.19
C GLU A 280 -3.39 13.84 16.78
N GLU A 281 -2.61 12.99 17.50
CA GLU A 281 -1.42 13.45 18.21
C GLU A 281 -0.11 13.16 17.43
N LEU A 282 -0.12 12.21 16.50
CA LEU A 282 1.10 11.80 15.77
C LEU A 282 1.13 12.26 14.31
N ALA A 283 0.07 12.89 13.85
CA ALA A 283 0.05 13.61 12.58
C ALA A 283 1.04 14.79 12.61
N ARG A 284 1.76 15.00 11.52
CA ARG A 284 2.62 16.18 11.36
C ARG A 284 1.87 17.26 10.57
N GLU A 285 2.31 18.51 10.72
CA GLU A 285 1.67 19.64 10.02
C GLU A 285 1.63 19.44 8.49
N LYS A 286 0.52 19.83 7.86
CA LYS A 286 0.26 19.74 6.42
C LYS A 286 0.17 18.30 5.91
N GLU A 287 -0.26 17.42 6.74
CA GLU A 287 -0.44 16.01 6.46
C GLU A 287 -1.33 15.74 5.26
N ILE A 288 -1.09 14.61 4.60
CA ILE A 288 -1.86 14.16 3.45
C ILE A 288 -2.47 12.80 3.76
N ILE A 289 -3.79 12.73 3.77
CA ILE A 289 -4.55 11.50 3.91
C ILE A 289 -5.03 11.06 2.54
N VAL A 290 -4.71 9.83 2.16
CA VAL A 290 -5.12 9.23 0.89
C VAL A 290 -6.04 8.05 1.14
N SER A 291 -7.25 8.12 0.60
CA SER A 291 -8.23 7.02 0.60
C SER A 291 -8.15 6.27 -0.73
N PRO A 292 -7.68 5.02 -0.74
CA PRO A 292 -7.70 4.16 -1.93
C PRO A 292 -9.10 3.54 -2.09
N SER A 293 -10.07 4.34 -2.53
CA SER A 293 -11.47 3.93 -2.52
C SER A 293 -12.28 4.54 -3.67
N TRP A 294 -13.47 4.01 -3.87
CA TRP A 294 -14.54 4.70 -4.61
C TRP A 294 -14.81 6.09 -4.02
N PRO A 295 -15.53 6.96 -4.74
CA PRO A 295 -15.96 8.25 -4.21
C PRO A 295 -16.69 8.10 -2.88
N ILE A 296 -16.41 9.02 -1.94
CA ILE A 296 -17.11 9.04 -0.66
C ILE A 296 -18.61 9.28 -0.91
N PRO A 297 -19.50 8.42 -0.41
CA PRO A 297 -20.94 8.55 -0.64
C PRO A 297 -21.52 9.81 -0.03
N GLU A 298 -22.58 10.32 -0.66
CA GLU A 298 -23.38 11.41 -0.09
C GLU A 298 -24.34 10.87 0.96
N LYS A 299 -24.72 11.73 1.92
CA LYS A 299 -25.64 11.35 3.01
C LYS A 299 -26.97 10.82 2.45
N SER A 300 -27.43 9.69 2.97
CA SER A 300 -28.70 9.06 2.65
C SER A 300 -28.82 8.48 1.23
N THR A 301 -27.70 8.30 0.52
CA THR A 301 -27.68 7.51 -0.71
C THR A 301 -27.64 6.00 -0.40
N GLN A 302 -27.87 5.16 -1.39
CA GLN A 302 -27.78 3.70 -1.23
C GLN A 302 -26.37 3.29 -0.80
N GLU A 303 -25.35 3.93 -1.36
CA GLU A 303 -23.94 3.68 -1.02
C GLU A 303 -23.60 4.09 0.42
N ASP A 304 -24.23 5.16 0.99
CA ASP A 304 -24.04 5.55 2.41
C ASP A 304 -24.62 4.50 3.37
N LEU A 305 -25.61 3.74 2.92
CA LEU A 305 -26.24 2.66 3.69
C LEU A 305 -25.52 1.32 3.55
N ASP A 306 -24.58 1.20 2.59
CA ASP A 306 -23.85 -0.03 2.35
C ASP A 306 -22.99 -0.42 3.58
N ALA A 307 -22.77 -1.71 3.71
CA ALA A 307 -21.84 -2.30 4.68
C ALA A 307 -20.38 -2.23 4.22
N GLN A 308 -20.16 -2.08 2.91
CA GLN A 308 -18.83 -1.97 2.32
C GLN A 308 -18.30 -0.53 2.36
N PRO A 309 -16.98 -0.34 2.52
CA PRO A 309 -16.38 0.99 2.44
C PRO A 309 -16.49 1.56 0.98
N PRO A 310 -16.23 2.86 0.80
CA PRO A 310 -15.85 3.85 1.81
C PRO A 310 -17.06 4.33 2.63
N HIS A 311 -16.83 4.58 3.91
CA HIS A 311 -17.88 5.08 4.79
C HIS A 311 -17.77 6.60 4.96
N ARG A 312 -18.85 7.31 4.69
CA ARG A 312 -18.95 8.77 4.86
C ARG A 312 -18.58 9.20 6.27
N GLN A 313 -19.01 8.43 7.27
CA GLN A 313 -18.78 8.73 8.67
C GLN A 313 -17.28 8.68 9.02
N ALA A 314 -16.54 7.70 8.50
CA ALA A 314 -15.08 7.64 8.63
C ALA A 314 -14.39 8.80 7.89
N ALA A 315 -14.81 9.08 6.65
CA ALA A 315 -14.28 10.21 5.89
C ALA A 315 -14.51 11.56 6.59
N ASN A 316 -15.66 11.74 7.24
CA ASN A 316 -15.96 12.95 8.02
C ASN A 316 -15.03 13.11 9.23
N TYR A 317 -14.66 12.02 9.90
CA TYR A 317 -13.66 12.06 10.97
C TYR A 317 -12.29 12.50 10.42
N TYR A 318 -11.78 11.87 9.37
CA TYR A 318 -10.50 12.25 8.79
C TYR A 318 -10.46 13.68 8.26
N LYS A 319 -11.54 14.16 7.64
CA LYS A 319 -11.67 15.56 7.22
C LYS A 319 -11.72 16.54 8.39
N LYS A 320 -12.26 16.13 9.54
CA LYS A 320 -12.31 16.94 10.76
C LYS A 320 -10.90 17.16 11.31
N ILE A 321 -10.12 16.09 11.47
CA ILE A 321 -8.78 16.18 12.11
C ILE A 321 -7.78 17.02 11.33
N ILE A 322 -7.86 17.03 9.99
CA ILE A 322 -6.94 17.81 9.16
C ILE A 322 -7.35 19.27 8.95
N LYS A 323 -8.52 19.68 9.47
CA LYS A 323 -9.09 21.01 9.18
C LYS A 323 -8.20 22.15 9.69
N ASP A 324 -7.64 21.98 10.88
CA ASP A 324 -6.89 23.03 11.56
C ASP A 324 -5.38 23.00 11.24
N SER A 325 -4.88 21.93 10.62
CA SER A 325 -3.46 21.72 10.25
C SER A 325 -3.11 22.12 8.81
N ASN A 326 -4.10 22.59 8.02
CA ASN A 326 -4.00 22.76 6.56
C ASN A 326 -3.64 21.46 5.83
N GLY A 327 -4.03 20.32 6.37
CA GLY A 327 -3.87 19.01 5.76
C GLY A 327 -4.76 18.81 4.53
N GLN A 328 -4.55 17.71 3.82
CA GLN A 328 -5.31 17.38 2.61
C GLN A 328 -5.91 15.97 2.72
N PHE A 329 -7.20 15.86 2.40
CA PHE A 329 -7.88 14.57 2.22
C PHE A 329 -8.08 14.32 0.73
N LYS A 330 -7.54 13.22 0.22
CA LYS A 330 -7.60 12.82 -1.18
C LYS A 330 -8.25 11.45 -1.31
N VAL A 331 -9.12 11.29 -2.30
CA VAL A 331 -9.73 10.01 -2.67
C VAL A 331 -9.24 9.65 -4.07
N THR A 332 -8.74 8.45 -4.27
CA THR A 332 -8.14 8.05 -5.55
C THR A 332 -9.14 8.16 -6.70
N MET A 333 -10.40 7.76 -6.49
CA MET A 333 -11.46 7.85 -7.50
C MET A 333 -12.14 9.22 -7.59
N GLU A 334 -11.71 10.21 -6.81
CA GLU A 334 -12.22 11.60 -6.90
C GLU A 334 -11.16 12.60 -7.40
N THR A 335 -9.90 12.20 -7.46
CA THR A 335 -8.77 13.10 -7.76
C THR A 335 -8.25 12.92 -9.19
N PRO A 336 -8.09 13.98 -10.00
CA PRO A 336 -8.51 15.36 -9.73
C PRO A 336 -10.03 15.56 -9.80
N THR A 337 -10.76 14.67 -10.46
CA THR A 337 -12.24 14.72 -10.56
C THR A 337 -12.82 13.31 -10.62
N ARG A 338 -14.07 13.13 -10.16
CA ARG A 338 -14.82 11.85 -10.26
C ARG A 338 -15.04 11.38 -11.71
N SER A 339 -15.07 12.31 -12.68
CA SER A 339 -15.28 11.96 -14.09
C SER A 339 -14.01 11.47 -14.79
N ASN A 340 -12.84 11.86 -14.30
CA ASN A 340 -11.54 11.48 -14.86
C ASN A 340 -10.49 11.36 -13.73
N PRO A 341 -10.58 10.32 -12.90
CA PRO A 341 -9.61 10.09 -11.83
C PRO A 341 -8.24 9.79 -12.44
N LYS A 342 -7.19 10.25 -11.76
CA LYS A 342 -5.79 10.05 -12.14
C LYS A 342 -5.00 9.64 -10.91
N PRO A 343 -3.85 8.96 -11.07
CA PRO A 343 -2.98 8.65 -9.94
C PRO A 343 -2.65 9.88 -9.11
N ILE A 344 -2.74 9.75 -7.80
CA ILE A 344 -2.28 10.77 -6.86
C ILE A 344 -0.79 10.55 -6.67
N LYS A 345 0.03 11.45 -7.20
CA LYS A 345 1.49 11.40 -7.07
C LYS A 345 1.96 12.41 -6.03
N LEU A 346 2.64 11.93 -5.00
CA LEU A 346 3.25 12.73 -3.95
C LEU A 346 4.76 12.76 -4.15
N LYS A 347 5.35 13.94 -3.97
CA LYS A 347 6.80 14.14 -4.03
C LYS A 347 7.33 14.42 -2.63
N ILE A 348 8.35 13.70 -2.22
CA ILE A 348 9.07 13.93 -0.96
C ILE A 348 10.19 14.94 -1.23
N THR A 349 10.23 16.00 -0.45
CA THR A 349 11.24 17.07 -0.56
C THR A 349 11.77 17.44 0.81
N ALA A 350 12.86 18.20 0.85
CA ALA A 350 13.39 18.75 2.09
C ALA A 350 12.41 19.68 2.83
N ALA A 351 11.37 20.20 2.14
CA ALA A 351 10.30 21.00 2.72
C ALA A 351 9.06 20.19 3.15
N GLY A 352 9.14 18.86 3.09
CA GLY A 352 8.04 17.94 3.37
C GLY A 352 7.45 17.32 2.11
N VAL A 353 6.24 16.74 2.23
CA VAL A 353 5.55 16.04 1.17
C VAL A 353 4.59 16.97 0.43
N ALA A 354 4.59 16.91 -0.89
CA ALA A 354 3.73 17.74 -1.74
C ALA A 354 3.02 16.91 -2.82
N VAL A 355 1.76 17.26 -3.10
CA VAL A 355 1.01 16.68 -4.24
C VAL A 355 1.60 17.20 -5.55
N VAL A 356 1.95 16.29 -6.46
CA VAL A 356 2.37 16.63 -7.82
C VAL A 356 1.14 16.75 -8.70
N PHE A 357 0.87 17.95 -9.18
CA PHE A 357 -0.15 18.16 -10.20
C PHE A 357 0.49 17.91 -11.58
N THR A 358 0.11 16.84 -12.27
CA THR A 358 0.41 16.72 -13.70
C THR A 358 -0.36 17.81 -14.43
N ALA A 359 0.36 18.80 -14.97
CA ALA A 359 -0.24 19.78 -15.85
C ALA A 359 -0.93 19.00 -17.00
N ALA A 360 -2.21 19.24 -17.23
CA ALA A 360 -2.87 18.74 -18.43
C ALA A 360 -2.01 19.19 -19.62
N ALA A 361 -1.53 18.24 -20.43
CA ALA A 361 -0.82 18.56 -21.65
C ALA A 361 -1.77 19.46 -22.48
N SER A 362 -1.48 20.74 -22.50
CA SER A 362 -2.14 21.65 -23.42
C SER A 362 -1.69 21.24 -24.82
N VAL A 363 -2.53 20.51 -25.53
CA VAL A 363 -2.39 20.33 -26.97
C VAL A 363 -2.60 21.73 -27.59
N SER A 364 -1.52 22.48 -27.74
CA SER A 364 -1.53 23.63 -28.59
C SER A 364 -1.67 23.11 -30.02
N SER A 365 -2.91 23.11 -30.55
CA SER A 365 -3.15 23.02 -31.97
C SER A 365 -2.54 24.28 -32.60
N ALA A 366 -1.29 24.20 -33.01
CA ALA A 366 -0.73 25.16 -33.93
C ALA A 366 -1.52 25.01 -35.25
N ALA A 367 -2.52 25.86 -35.44
CA ALA A 367 -3.16 26.02 -36.72
C ALA A 367 -2.08 26.49 -37.72
N ALA A 368 -1.70 25.57 -38.62
CA ALA A 368 -0.84 25.93 -39.75
C ALA A 368 -1.57 26.99 -40.59
N ALA A 369 -1.04 28.21 -40.55
CA ALA A 369 -1.50 29.27 -41.46
C ALA A 369 -1.13 28.87 -42.90
N VAL A 370 -2.15 28.65 -43.73
CA VAL A 370 -1.99 28.45 -45.16
C VAL A 370 -1.57 29.78 -45.76
N PRO A 371 -0.43 29.87 -46.48
CA PRO A 371 -0.05 31.13 -47.13
C PRO A 371 -1.00 31.39 -48.32
N THR A 372 -1.66 32.52 -48.30
CA THR A 372 -2.41 33.06 -49.46
C THR A 372 -1.44 33.39 -50.57
N ARG A 373 -1.62 32.77 -51.74
CA ARG A 373 -0.97 33.19 -52.99
C ARG A 373 -1.53 34.54 -53.41
N ALA A 374 -0.64 35.55 -53.54
CA ALA A 374 -0.91 36.74 -54.31
C ALA A 374 -0.83 36.41 -55.79
N GLY A 375 -1.89 36.76 -56.55
CA GLY A 375 -1.93 36.84 -58.03
C GLY A 375 -1.42 38.17 -58.53
#